data_a981775d40fd38e85260c1437efdd676
#
_entry.id   a981775d40fd38e85260c1437efdd676
#
_cell.length_a   1.000
_cell.length_b   1.000
_cell.length_c   1.000
_cell.angle_alpha   90.00
_cell.angle_beta   90.00
_cell.angle_gamma   90.00
#
_symmetry.space_group_name_H-M   'P 1'
#
loop_
_entity.id
_entity.type
_entity.pdbx_description
1 polymer ?
#
loop_
_entity_poly.entity_id
_entity_poly.type
_entity_poly.pdbx_seq_one_letter_code
_entity_poly.pdbx_strand_id
1 'polypeptide(L)'
;VVFFPAYKEDRVIVSSARSFLEQDYPQELFDVIVISDQMQFATNDTLRSLPICLLIADYKESSKAKALTMAIDSIEGEPYDIVVIMDADNLTSPDFLAEVNRAFDNGVKSVQAHRTGKNLNTDISVLDGISEEINNGIFRSGHNALGLSAALSGSGMAFEAEWFRQNV
;
A
#
# COMPACT_ATOMS: atom_id res chain seq x y z
N VAL A 1 4.75 2.58 -8.80
CA VAL A 1 3.28 2.68 -8.76
C VAL A 1 2.76 2.23 -7.41
N VAL A 2 1.63 2.80 -6.96
CA VAL A 2 1.03 2.53 -5.64
C VAL A 2 -0.40 2.03 -5.82
N PHE A 3 -0.72 0.87 -5.25
CA PHE A 3 -2.03 0.23 -5.32
C PHE A 3 -2.79 0.37 -4.01
N PHE A 4 -4.02 0.86 -4.10
CA PHE A 4 -5.00 0.92 -3.02
C PHE A 4 -6.21 0.01 -3.34
N PRO A 5 -6.18 -1.28 -3.01
CA PRO A 5 -7.37 -2.12 -3.08
C PRO A 5 -8.39 -1.68 -2.01
N ALA A 6 -9.57 -1.21 -2.46
CA ALA A 6 -10.59 -0.60 -1.61
C ALA A 6 -11.94 -1.32 -1.79
N TYR A 7 -12.31 -2.20 -0.85
CA TYR A 7 -13.58 -2.90 -0.81
C TYR A 7 -14.50 -2.29 0.24
N LYS A 8 -15.54 -1.55 -0.20
CA LYS A 8 -16.52 -0.86 0.69
C LYS A 8 -15.87 0.14 1.68
N GLU A 9 -14.78 0.77 1.27
CA GLU A 9 -13.99 1.69 2.11
C GLU A 9 -14.33 3.16 1.85
N ASP A 10 -15.60 3.47 1.58
CA ASP A 10 -16.09 4.81 1.22
C ASP A 10 -15.71 5.90 2.20
N ARG A 11 -15.56 5.56 3.50
CA ARG A 11 -15.31 6.52 4.57
C ARG A 11 -13.86 7.02 4.62
N VAL A 12 -12.92 6.25 4.11
CA VAL A 12 -11.50 6.47 4.36
C VAL A 12 -10.68 6.66 3.08
N ILE A 13 -11.02 5.98 1.99
CA ILE A 13 -10.20 5.92 0.78
C ILE A 13 -9.87 7.30 0.18
N VAL A 14 -10.83 8.21 0.14
CA VAL A 14 -10.61 9.55 -0.43
C VAL A 14 -9.58 10.33 0.38
N SER A 15 -9.63 10.25 1.71
CA SER A 15 -8.65 10.92 2.58
C SER A 15 -7.27 10.28 2.49
N SER A 16 -7.20 8.95 2.41
CA SER A 16 -5.94 8.21 2.27
C SER A 16 -5.28 8.49 0.93
N ALA A 17 -6.04 8.46 -0.18
CA ALA A 17 -5.53 8.80 -1.50
C ALA A 17 -5.02 10.24 -1.58
N ARG A 18 -5.75 11.22 -1.01
CA ARG A 18 -5.29 12.62 -0.97
C ARG A 18 -4.01 12.77 -0.16
N SER A 19 -3.96 12.19 1.04
CA SER A 19 -2.77 12.23 1.89
C SER A 19 -1.56 11.60 1.20
N PHE A 20 -1.78 10.54 0.42
CA PHE A 20 -0.69 9.89 -0.32
C PHE A 20 -0.18 10.74 -1.49
N LEU A 21 -1.03 11.54 -2.13
CA LEU A 21 -0.62 12.50 -3.18
C LEU A 21 0.24 13.65 -2.63
N GLU A 22 0.30 13.84 -1.31
CA GLU A 22 1.13 14.85 -0.62
C GLU A 22 2.53 14.33 -0.23
N GLN A 23 3.01 13.22 -0.85
CA GLN A 23 4.35 12.71 -0.60
C GLN A 23 5.41 13.71 -1.03
N ASP A 24 6.48 13.84 -0.23
CA ASP A 24 7.69 14.59 -0.56
C ASP A 24 8.57 13.76 -1.53
N TYR A 25 8.00 13.55 -2.72
CA TYR A 25 8.60 12.78 -3.80
C TYR A 25 8.14 13.36 -5.15
N PRO A 26 8.98 13.38 -6.21
CA PRO A 26 8.59 13.94 -7.50
C PRO A 26 7.32 13.28 -8.06
N GLN A 27 6.29 14.10 -8.33
CA GLN A 27 4.97 13.63 -8.76
C GLN A 27 5.01 12.86 -10.09
N GLU A 28 5.97 13.18 -10.95
CA GLU A 28 6.18 12.50 -12.23
C GLU A 28 6.81 11.10 -12.10
N LEU A 29 7.26 10.72 -10.90
CA LEU A 29 7.91 9.43 -10.65
C LEU A 29 7.01 8.41 -9.97
N PHE A 30 5.75 8.76 -9.67
CA PHE A 30 4.82 7.80 -9.12
C PHE A 30 3.38 8.03 -9.57
N ASP A 31 2.65 6.96 -9.68
CA ASP A 31 1.22 6.96 -9.93
C ASP A 31 0.48 6.24 -8.81
N VAL A 32 -0.72 6.72 -8.51
CA VAL A 32 -1.63 6.10 -7.55
C VAL A 32 -2.78 5.45 -8.30
N ILE A 33 -2.99 4.17 -8.07
CA ILE A 33 -4.10 3.39 -8.63
C ILE A 33 -5.00 2.93 -7.49
N VAL A 34 -6.25 3.38 -7.51
CA VAL A 34 -7.28 2.91 -6.57
C VAL A 34 -8.14 1.88 -7.27
N ILE A 35 -8.25 0.69 -6.69
CA ILE A 35 -9.12 -0.37 -7.14
C ILE A 35 -10.40 -0.32 -6.30
N SER A 36 -11.43 0.27 -6.87
CA SER A 36 -12.74 0.48 -6.24
C SER A 36 -13.61 -0.76 -6.42
N ASP A 37 -13.87 -1.47 -5.34
CA ASP A 37 -14.71 -2.66 -5.31
C ASP A 37 -15.93 -2.42 -4.40
N GLN A 38 -17.11 -2.45 -4.99
CA GLN A 38 -18.41 -2.21 -4.33
C GLN A 38 -18.48 -0.87 -3.56
N MET A 39 -17.81 0.16 -4.08
CA MET A 39 -17.85 1.52 -3.54
C MET A 39 -19.07 2.29 -4.07
N GLN A 40 -19.49 3.32 -3.34
CA GLN A 40 -20.58 4.20 -3.73
C GLN A 40 -20.19 5.07 -4.93
N PHE A 41 -21.19 5.40 -5.77
CA PHE A 41 -20.99 6.28 -6.93
C PHE A 41 -20.37 7.63 -6.54
N ALA A 42 -20.84 8.26 -5.46
CA ALA A 42 -20.32 9.55 -4.99
C ALA A 42 -18.84 9.50 -4.59
N THR A 43 -18.40 8.39 -3.98
CA THR A 43 -16.99 8.16 -3.65
C THR A 43 -16.15 8.02 -4.90
N ASN A 44 -16.61 7.21 -5.86
CA ASN A 44 -15.94 7.03 -7.14
C ASN A 44 -15.85 8.34 -7.94
N ASP A 45 -16.90 9.16 -7.92
CA ASP A 45 -16.90 10.47 -8.57
C ASP A 45 -15.88 11.42 -7.94
N THR A 46 -15.78 11.43 -6.61
CA THR A 46 -14.75 12.17 -5.90
C THR A 46 -13.35 11.70 -6.24
N LEU A 47 -13.11 10.37 -6.29
CA LEU A 47 -11.81 9.80 -6.65
C LEU A 47 -11.40 10.17 -8.08
N ARG A 48 -12.34 10.19 -9.04
CA ARG A 48 -12.08 10.64 -10.42
C ARG A 48 -11.61 12.08 -10.53
N SER A 49 -11.92 12.92 -9.55
CA SER A 49 -11.46 14.32 -9.53
C SER A 49 -10.01 14.47 -9.05
N LEU A 50 -9.41 13.42 -8.53
CA LEU A 50 -8.01 13.40 -8.09
C LEU A 50 -7.08 12.97 -9.24
N PRO A 51 -5.80 13.34 -9.20
CA PRO A 51 -4.81 12.91 -10.17
C PRO A 51 -4.36 11.47 -9.88
N ILE A 52 -5.30 10.52 -10.02
CA ILE A 52 -5.11 9.08 -9.78
C ILE A 52 -5.74 8.27 -10.91
N CYS A 53 -5.32 7.02 -11.06
CA CYS A 53 -6.02 6.06 -11.88
C CYS A 53 -7.08 5.33 -11.02
N LEU A 54 -8.34 5.34 -11.46
CA LEU A 54 -9.43 4.64 -10.78
C LEU A 54 -9.89 3.43 -11.59
N LEU A 55 -9.65 2.24 -11.07
CA LEU A 55 -10.16 0.99 -11.61
C LEU A 55 -11.44 0.60 -10.86
N ILE A 56 -12.51 0.33 -11.60
CA ILE A 56 -13.78 -0.12 -11.02
C ILE A 56 -13.86 -1.64 -11.15
N ALA A 57 -13.86 -2.34 -10.03
CA ALA A 57 -14.02 -3.77 -9.97
C ALA A 57 -15.51 -4.14 -9.81
N ASP A 58 -15.95 -5.17 -10.54
CA ASP A 58 -17.31 -5.73 -10.45
C ASP A 58 -17.20 -7.25 -10.24
N TYR A 59 -16.76 -7.64 -9.03
CA TYR A 59 -16.62 -9.05 -8.68
C TYR A 59 -17.85 -9.57 -7.94
N LYS A 60 -18.34 -10.77 -8.32
CA LYS A 60 -19.36 -11.48 -7.52
C LYS A 60 -18.84 -11.83 -6.14
N GLU A 61 -17.57 -12.24 -6.06
CA GLU A 61 -16.85 -12.53 -4.82
C GLU A 61 -15.57 -11.71 -4.83
N SER A 62 -15.52 -10.71 -3.99
CA SER A 62 -14.40 -9.78 -3.84
C SER A 62 -13.25 -10.42 -3.07
N SER A 63 -12.03 -10.14 -3.50
CA SER A 63 -10.83 -10.47 -2.73
C SER A 63 -9.71 -9.48 -3.04
N LYS A 64 -8.82 -9.26 -2.07
CA LYS A 64 -7.64 -8.40 -2.26
C LYS A 64 -6.74 -8.92 -3.39
N ALA A 65 -6.60 -10.25 -3.51
CA ALA A 65 -5.82 -10.86 -4.58
C ALA A 65 -6.36 -10.48 -5.96
N LYS A 66 -7.69 -10.62 -6.20
CA LYS A 66 -8.31 -10.23 -7.48
C LYS A 66 -8.12 -8.74 -7.79
N ALA A 67 -8.22 -7.87 -6.78
CA ALA A 67 -7.97 -6.44 -6.95
C ALA A 67 -6.52 -6.16 -7.34
N LEU A 68 -5.55 -6.84 -6.72
CA LEU A 68 -4.14 -6.71 -7.06
C LEU A 68 -3.83 -7.27 -8.45
N THR A 69 -4.43 -8.39 -8.86
CA THR A 69 -4.32 -8.91 -10.23
C THR A 69 -4.82 -7.88 -11.24
N MET A 70 -6.01 -7.29 -11.01
CA MET A 70 -6.55 -6.23 -11.87
C MET A 70 -5.61 -5.02 -11.97
N ALA A 71 -4.99 -4.63 -10.84
CA ALA A 71 -4.06 -3.51 -10.81
C ALA A 71 -2.77 -3.81 -11.58
N ILE A 72 -2.19 -5.01 -11.42
CA ILE A 72 -0.96 -5.38 -12.12
C ILE A 72 -1.20 -5.52 -13.62
N ASP A 73 -2.35 -6.06 -14.03
CA ASP A 73 -2.75 -6.17 -15.43
C ASP A 73 -2.93 -4.78 -16.07
N SER A 74 -3.43 -3.79 -15.31
CA SER A 74 -3.65 -2.43 -15.80
C SER A 74 -2.36 -1.66 -16.11
N ILE A 75 -1.23 -2.12 -15.59
CA ILE A 75 0.10 -1.53 -15.81
C ILE A 75 1.00 -2.42 -16.67
N GLU A 76 0.41 -3.36 -17.43
CA GLU A 76 1.20 -4.19 -18.34
C GLU A 76 1.89 -3.34 -19.41
N GLY A 77 3.20 -3.51 -19.54
CA GLY A 77 4.04 -2.74 -20.47
C GLY A 77 4.50 -1.37 -19.96
N GLU A 78 4.01 -0.91 -18.81
CA GLU A 78 4.47 0.34 -18.20
C GLU A 78 5.81 0.14 -17.45
N PRO A 79 6.72 1.13 -17.50
CA PRO A 79 8.09 1.01 -16.98
C PRO A 79 8.19 1.30 -15.47
N TYR A 80 7.33 0.70 -14.65
CA TYR A 80 7.45 0.84 -13.21
C TYR A 80 8.51 -0.10 -12.63
N ASP A 81 9.39 0.45 -11.78
CA ASP A 81 10.42 -0.31 -11.07
C ASP A 81 9.89 -0.95 -9.79
N ILE A 82 8.98 -0.25 -9.10
CA ILE A 82 8.49 -0.64 -7.77
C ILE A 82 6.96 -0.60 -7.73
N VAL A 83 6.37 -1.65 -7.17
CA VAL A 83 4.94 -1.74 -6.80
C VAL A 83 4.82 -1.61 -5.29
N VAL A 84 4.02 -0.65 -4.83
CA VAL A 84 3.67 -0.44 -3.42
C VAL A 84 2.22 -0.85 -3.19
N ILE A 85 1.94 -1.58 -2.10
CA ILE A 85 0.58 -2.00 -1.73
C ILE A 85 0.20 -1.37 -0.41
N MET A 86 -0.89 -0.59 -0.41
CA MET A 86 -1.42 0.10 0.74
C MET A 86 -2.87 -0.34 1.01
N ASP A 87 -3.25 -0.48 2.27
CA ASP A 87 -4.68 -0.61 2.61
C ASP A 87 -5.39 0.74 2.50
N ALA A 88 -6.67 0.70 2.21
CA ALA A 88 -7.49 1.88 1.92
C ALA A 88 -7.58 2.90 3.08
N ASP A 89 -7.27 2.48 4.29
CA ASP A 89 -7.32 3.29 5.53
C ASP A 89 -5.95 3.74 6.03
N ASN A 90 -4.86 3.34 5.37
CA ASN A 90 -3.51 3.69 5.80
C ASN A 90 -3.15 5.14 5.47
N LEU A 91 -2.39 5.74 6.39
CA LEU A 91 -1.69 7.00 6.19
C LEU A 91 -0.18 6.74 6.25
N THR A 92 0.58 7.50 5.47
CA THR A 92 2.03 7.41 5.41
C THR A 92 2.68 8.72 5.84
N SER A 93 3.93 8.65 6.31
CA SER A 93 4.75 9.85 6.44
C SER A 93 5.03 10.47 5.06
N PRO A 94 5.28 11.79 4.98
CA PRO A 94 5.55 12.44 3.70
C PRO A 94 6.78 11.90 2.95
N ASP A 95 7.75 11.35 3.66
CA ASP A 95 9.00 10.78 3.13
C ASP A 95 8.92 9.28 2.76
N PHE A 96 7.74 8.67 2.86
CA PHE A 96 7.57 7.23 2.70
C PHE A 96 8.09 6.71 1.35
N LEU A 97 7.75 7.37 0.23
CA LEU A 97 8.22 6.95 -1.10
C LEU A 97 9.75 7.12 -1.24
N ALA A 98 10.32 8.18 -0.67
CA ALA A 98 11.76 8.39 -0.68
C ALA A 98 12.50 7.29 0.10
N GLU A 99 11.97 6.86 1.25
CA GLU A 99 12.53 5.76 2.04
C GLU A 99 12.40 4.42 1.32
N VAL A 100 11.25 4.15 0.66
CA VAL A 100 11.07 2.97 -0.17
C VAL A 100 12.11 2.95 -1.29
N ASN A 101 12.23 4.03 -2.06
CA ASN A 101 13.22 4.13 -3.14
C ASN A 101 14.64 3.87 -2.65
N ARG A 102 15.04 4.49 -1.53
CA ARG A 102 16.37 4.30 -0.92
C ARG A 102 16.63 2.84 -0.55
N ALA A 103 15.60 2.12 -0.08
CA ALA A 103 15.74 0.71 0.24
C ALA A 103 16.03 -0.13 -1.03
N PHE A 104 15.31 0.14 -2.12
CA PHE A 104 15.53 -0.56 -3.39
C PHE A 104 16.88 -0.21 -4.03
N ASP A 105 17.36 1.03 -3.90
CA ASP A 105 18.71 1.42 -4.33
C ASP A 105 19.82 0.60 -3.64
N ASN A 106 19.54 0.07 -2.45
CA ASN A 106 20.43 -0.86 -1.74
C ASN A 106 20.27 -2.33 -2.17
N GLY A 107 19.49 -2.62 -3.21
CA GLY A 107 19.39 -3.93 -3.85
C GLY A 107 18.43 -4.92 -3.20
N VAL A 108 17.52 -4.45 -2.33
CA VAL A 108 16.45 -5.32 -1.80
C VAL A 108 15.34 -5.50 -2.86
N LYS A 109 14.64 -6.63 -2.81
CA LYS A 109 13.55 -6.96 -3.73
C LYS A 109 12.16 -6.81 -3.14
N SER A 110 12.07 -6.70 -1.83
CA SER A 110 10.84 -6.46 -1.10
C SER A 110 11.10 -5.72 0.19
N VAL A 111 10.18 -4.85 0.56
CA VAL A 111 10.22 -4.02 1.77
C VAL A 111 8.89 -4.15 2.50
N GLN A 112 8.95 -4.24 3.82
CA GLN A 112 7.81 -4.02 4.70
C GLN A 112 8.04 -2.74 5.47
N ALA A 113 7.17 -1.75 5.31
CA ALA A 113 7.22 -0.53 6.08
C ALA A 113 6.96 -0.80 7.58
N HIS A 114 7.57 0.00 8.42
CA HIS A 114 7.27 0.05 9.85
C HIS A 114 5.83 0.56 10.03
N ARG A 115 4.98 -0.26 10.64
CA ARG A 115 3.58 0.07 10.89
C ARG A 115 3.39 0.49 12.34
N THR A 116 2.65 1.56 12.56
CA THR A 116 2.30 2.07 13.88
C THR A 116 0.79 2.18 14.03
N GLY A 117 0.30 2.08 15.25
CA GLY A 117 -1.12 2.29 15.55
C GLY A 117 -1.56 3.71 15.24
N LYS A 118 -2.54 3.89 14.36
CA LYS A 118 -3.11 5.19 13.99
C LYS A 118 -3.85 5.85 15.14
N ASN A 119 -4.55 5.08 15.95
CA ASN A 119 -5.35 5.55 17.08
C ASN A 119 -4.92 4.80 18.35
N LEU A 120 -4.61 5.54 19.41
CA LEU A 120 -4.20 4.99 20.71
C LEU A 120 -5.14 5.51 21.83
N ASN A 121 -6.42 5.65 21.52
CA ASN A 121 -7.42 6.27 22.40
C ASN A 121 -8.27 5.26 23.20
N THR A 122 -8.04 3.97 23.02
CA THR A 122 -8.68 2.89 23.79
C THR A 122 -7.62 1.88 24.21
N ASP A 123 -7.91 1.13 25.30
CA ASP A 123 -7.00 0.07 25.79
C ASP A 123 -6.71 -0.98 24.70
N ILE A 124 -7.72 -1.33 23.88
CA ILE A 124 -7.57 -2.27 22.78
C ILE A 124 -6.63 -1.72 21.72
N SER A 125 -6.82 -0.48 21.31
CA SER A 125 -5.94 0.15 20.28
C SER A 125 -4.51 0.35 20.77
N VAL A 126 -4.29 0.55 22.08
CA VAL A 126 -2.95 0.58 22.67
C VAL A 126 -2.32 -0.82 22.63
N LEU A 127 -3.05 -1.87 22.97
CA LEU A 127 -2.55 -3.25 22.89
C LEU A 127 -2.22 -3.66 21.46
N ASP A 128 -3.04 -3.28 20.48
CA ASP A 128 -2.77 -3.51 19.05
C ASP A 128 -1.48 -2.78 18.61
N GLY A 129 -1.31 -1.53 19.03
CA GLY A 129 -0.10 -0.75 18.77
C GLY A 129 1.16 -1.40 19.37
N ILE A 130 1.09 -1.87 20.61
CA ILE A 130 2.19 -2.60 21.26
C ILE A 130 2.51 -3.90 20.53
N SER A 131 1.47 -4.64 20.12
CA SER A 131 1.64 -5.88 19.37
C SER A 131 2.36 -5.63 18.04
N GLU A 132 2.00 -4.55 17.32
CA GLU A 132 2.65 -4.18 16.06
C GLU A 132 4.12 -3.77 16.29
N GLU A 133 4.44 -3.04 17.36
CA GLU A 133 5.82 -2.69 17.70
C GLU A 133 6.67 -3.93 18.07
N ILE A 134 6.10 -4.91 18.76
CA ILE A 134 6.77 -6.19 19.02
C ILE A 134 7.04 -6.92 17.68
N ASN A 135 6.08 -6.95 16.78
CA ASN A 135 6.25 -7.54 15.45
C ASN A 135 7.34 -6.83 14.66
N ASN A 136 7.35 -5.50 14.64
CA ASN A 136 8.37 -4.72 13.96
C ASN A 136 9.78 -4.96 14.55
N GLY A 137 9.91 -4.89 15.87
CA GLY A 137 11.20 -5.01 16.56
C GLY A 137 11.76 -6.44 16.56
N ILE A 138 10.98 -7.42 17.05
CA ILE A 138 11.46 -8.78 17.26
C ILE A 138 11.37 -9.62 15.98
N PHE A 139 10.18 -9.69 15.38
CA PHE A 139 9.96 -10.64 14.29
C PHE A 139 10.40 -10.12 12.91
N ARG A 140 10.45 -8.81 12.68
CA ARG A 140 10.93 -8.25 11.39
C ARG A 140 12.39 -7.81 11.50
N SER A 141 12.69 -6.79 12.30
CA SER A 141 14.05 -6.28 12.43
C SER A 141 15.01 -7.31 13.01
N GLY A 142 14.57 -8.08 14.01
CA GLY A 142 15.37 -9.16 14.60
C GLY A 142 15.71 -10.27 13.61
N HIS A 143 14.75 -10.72 12.80
CA HIS A 143 15.01 -11.70 11.74
C HIS A 143 15.99 -11.15 10.70
N ASN A 144 15.79 -9.92 10.23
CA ASN A 144 16.70 -9.28 9.27
C ASN A 144 18.14 -9.17 9.82
N ALA A 145 18.30 -8.81 11.10
CA ALA A 145 19.61 -8.75 11.74
C ALA A 145 20.35 -10.10 11.80
N LEU A 146 19.59 -11.21 11.78
CA LEU A 146 20.12 -12.56 11.74
C LEU A 146 20.27 -13.12 10.30
N GLY A 147 19.99 -12.29 9.27
CA GLY A 147 20.03 -12.74 7.86
C GLY A 147 18.86 -13.66 7.48
N LEU A 148 17.77 -13.67 8.28
CA LEU A 148 16.55 -14.43 8.01
C LEU A 148 15.53 -13.57 7.30
N SER A 149 14.61 -14.19 6.57
CA SER A 149 13.47 -13.48 5.95
C SER A 149 12.46 -13.04 7.00
N ALA A 150 11.91 -11.84 6.82
CA ALA A 150 10.83 -11.32 7.64
C ALA A 150 9.47 -11.47 6.93
N ALA A 151 8.41 -11.66 7.70
CA ALA A 151 7.06 -11.77 7.16
C ALA A 151 6.54 -10.40 6.69
N LEU A 152 5.81 -10.41 5.58
CA LEU A 152 5.06 -9.27 5.07
C LEU A 152 3.64 -9.26 5.67
N SER A 153 3.08 -8.08 5.91
CA SER A 153 1.82 -7.95 6.68
C SER A 153 0.65 -7.33 5.89
N GLY A 154 0.59 -7.57 4.61
CA GLY A 154 -0.58 -7.21 3.78
C GLY A 154 -0.72 -5.74 3.39
N SER A 155 -0.08 -4.80 4.09
CA SER A 155 -0.10 -3.36 3.78
C SER A 155 1.21 -2.68 4.12
N GLY A 156 1.52 -1.57 3.43
CA GLY A 156 2.83 -0.93 3.53
C GLY A 156 3.95 -1.83 3.01
N MET A 157 3.64 -2.64 2.00
CA MET A 157 4.59 -3.51 1.32
C MET A 157 5.04 -2.88 0.01
N ALA A 158 6.30 -3.05 -0.33
CA ALA A 158 6.82 -2.70 -1.65
C ALA A 158 7.62 -3.85 -2.24
N PHE A 159 7.56 -3.98 -3.56
CA PHE A 159 8.20 -5.05 -4.32
C PHE A 159 8.84 -4.51 -5.59
N GLU A 160 9.93 -5.12 -6.02
CA GLU A 160 10.41 -5.00 -7.40
C GLU A 160 9.26 -5.41 -8.35
N ALA A 161 8.91 -4.53 -9.31
CA ALA A 161 7.71 -4.71 -10.13
C ALA A 161 7.76 -5.98 -10.97
N GLU A 162 8.91 -6.30 -11.55
CA GLU A 162 9.08 -7.51 -12.36
C GLU A 162 8.93 -8.77 -11.50
N TRP A 163 9.54 -8.79 -10.31
CA TRP A 163 9.38 -9.89 -9.37
C TRP A 163 7.91 -10.06 -8.95
N PHE A 164 7.22 -8.96 -8.69
CA PHE A 164 5.80 -8.98 -8.31
C PHE A 164 4.92 -9.57 -9.41
N ARG A 165 5.10 -9.14 -10.68
CA ARG A 165 4.37 -9.69 -11.84
C ARG A 165 4.53 -11.19 -12.03
N GLN A 166 5.71 -11.73 -11.69
CA GLN A 166 6.00 -13.15 -11.88
C GLN A 166 5.46 -14.05 -10.76
N ASN A 167 5.11 -13.48 -9.61
CA ASN A 167 4.81 -14.25 -8.39
C ASN A 167 3.41 -14.00 -7.78
N VAL A 168 2.59 -13.14 -8.38
CA VAL A 168 1.24 -12.75 -7.88
C VAL A 168 0.13 -13.08 -8.86
#